data_541f1a3c1c5df9b6af49d029099151fc
#
_entry.id   541f1a3c1c5df9b6af49d029099151fc
#
_cell.length_a   1.000
_cell.length_b   1.000
_cell.length_c   1.000
_cell.angle_alpha   90.00
_cell.angle_beta   90.00
_cell.angle_gamma   90.00
#
_symmetry.space_group_name_H-M   'P 1'
#
loop_
_entity.id
_entity.type
_entity.pdbx_description
1 polymer ?
#
loop_
_entity_poly.entity_id
_entity_poly.type
_entity_poly.pdbx_seq_one_letter_code
_entity_poly.pdbx_strand_id
1 'polypeptide(L)'
;SGSFDPITLGHVDIVTRAAELVDEVVVGVAMNSAKNGIFSMDERVAFVNDAVADIPGVEVALVDGLLVDFCTEMGADAIIRGLRFGGDFDYELQMAHLNKAMSGIETILLPAGREFGTISSSMIRSAACNGGNVSEFVPEMVNAALHERFPH
;
A
#
# COMPACT_ATOMS: atom_id res chain seq x y z
N SER A 1 -4.69 1.15 3.43
CA SER A 1 -4.36 -0.29 3.64
C SER A 1 -3.91 -0.95 2.36
N GLY A 2 -3.13 -1.99 2.47
CA GLY A 2 -2.69 -2.80 1.35
C GLY A 2 -1.83 -3.98 1.80
N SER A 3 -1.52 -4.88 0.87
CA SER A 3 -0.61 -6.00 1.14
C SER A 3 0.86 -5.58 1.16
N PHE A 4 1.23 -4.53 0.44
CA PHE A 4 2.59 -3.97 0.36
C PHE A 4 3.66 -5.04 0.13
N ASP A 5 3.52 -5.81 -0.93
CA ASP A 5 4.39 -6.94 -1.27
C ASP A 5 5.08 -6.78 -2.64
N PRO A 6 6.01 -5.82 -2.75
CA PRO A 6 6.44 -4.83 -1.75
C PRO A 6 5.72 -3.47 -1.84
N ILE A 7 6.00 -2.57 -0.91
CA ILE A 7 5.66 -1.15 -1.04
C ILE A 7 6.43 -0.55 -2.22
N THR A 8 5.79 0.35 -2.96
CA THR A 8 6.38 1.06 -4.11
C THR A 8 6.40 2.56 -3.86
N LEU A 9 7.13 3.31 -4.68
CA LEU A 9 7.11 4.79 -4.63
C LEU A 9 5.73 5.37 -4.92
N GLY A 10 4.89 4.63 -5.67
CA GLY A 10 3.49 5.00 -5.85
C GLY A 10 2.68 4.95 -4.56
N HIS A 11 2.91 3.95 -3.73
CA HIS A 11 2.30 3.89 -2.39
C HIS A 11 2.81 5.03 -1.49
N VAL A 12 4.11 5.31 -1.50
CA VAL A 12 4.72 6.39 -0.72
C VAL A 12 4.14 7.74 -1.14
N ASP A 13 3.94 7.99 -2.43
CA ASP A 13 3.30 9.20 -2.94
C ASP A 13 1.89 9.39 -2.36
N ILE A 14 1.06 8.35 -2.39
CA ILE A 14 -0.29 8.40 -1.82
C ILE A 14 -0.26 8.67 -0.31
N VAL A 15 0.62 8.00 0.44
CA VAL A 15 0.74 8.21 1.90
C VAL A 15 1.20 9.63 2.21
N THR A 16 2.18 10.15 1.48
CA THR A 16 2.68 11.52 1.64
C THR A 16 1.58 12.54 1.41
N ARG A 17 0.81 12.38 0.34
CA ARG A 17 -0.28 13.30 -0.01
C ARG A 17 -1.48 13.16 0.94
N ALA A 18 -1.77 11.95 1.41
CA ALA A 18 -2.77 11.73 2.45
C ALA A 18 -2.39 12.47 3.75
N ALA A 19 -1.13 12.41 4.16
CA ALA A 19 -0.63 13.10 5.34
C ALA A 19 -0.72 14.63 5.26
N GLU A 20 -0.78 15.18 4.05
CA GLU A 20 -1.02 16.62 3.83
C GLU A 20 -2.50 16.99 3.97
N LEU A 21 -3.41 16.04 3.81
CA LEU A 21 -4.86 16.26 3.80
C LEU A 21 -5.52 16.02 5.15
N VAL A 22 -4.95 15.17 5.99
CA VAL A 22 -5.51 14.77 7.28
C VAL A 22 -4.45 14.88 8.39
N ASP A 23 -4.87 14.92 9.65
CA ASP A 23 -3.96 15.11 10.78
C ASP A 23 -3.14 13.84 11.09
N GLU A 24 -3.77 12.68 10.95
CA GLU A 24 -3.15 11.37 11.25
C GLU A 24 -3.45 10.36 10.16
N VAL A 25 -2.44 9.62 9.75
CA VAL A 25 -2.55 8.53 8.79
C VAL A 25 -2.06 7.23 9.41
N VAL A 26 -2.85 6.19 9.33
CA VAL A 26 -2.43 4.83 9.68
C VAL A 26 -2.29 4.02 8.39
N VAL A 27 -1.08 3.56 8.11
CA VAL A 27 -0.82 2.64 7.00
C VAL A 27 -1.04 1.21 7.50
N GLY A 28 -2.13 0.60 7.07
CA GLY A 28 -2.50 -0.76 7.45
C GLY A 28 -1.87 -1.79 6.51
N VAL A 29 -0.96 -2.61 7.02
CA VAL A 29 -0.35 -3.72 6.27
C VAL A 29 -1.21 -4.97 6.47
N ALA A 30 -1.86 -5.42 5.42
CA ALA A 30 -2.81 -6.53 5.46
C ALA A 30 -2.22 -7.83 4.91
N MET A 31 -2.56 -8.93 5.57
CA MET A 31 -2.27 -10.26 5.05
C MET A 31 -3.26 -10.59 3.93
N ASN A 32 -2.74 -10.86 2.74
CA ASN A 32 -3.56 -11.42 1.67
C ASN A 32 -3.44 -12.95 1.70
N SER A 33 -4.41 -13.60 2.33
CA SER A 33 -4.43 -15.07 2.50
C SER A 33 -4.56 -15.83 1.17
N ALA A 34 -4.97 -15.17 0.09
CA ALA A 34 -5.18 -15.79 -1.22
C ALA A 34 -3.91 -15.87 -2.07
N LYS A 35 -2.81 -15.25 -1.67
CA LYS A 35 -1.55 -15.20 -2.44
C LYS A 35 -0.35 -15.45 -1.53
N ASN A 36 0.49 -16.42 -1.93
CA ASN A 36 1.84 -16.52 -1.36
C ASN A 36 2.62 -15.26 -1.79
N GLY A 37 2.90 -14.38 -0.82
CA GLY A 37 3.73 -13.21 -1.05
C GLY A 37 5.20 -13.58 -1.22
N ILE A 38 5.99 -12.69 -1.83
CA ILE A 38 7.43 -12.86 -1.92
C ILE A 38 8.15 -12.45 -0.64
N PHE A 39 7.53 -11.56 0.16
CA PHE A 39 8.05 -11.11 1.44
C PHE A 39 7.12 -11.53 2.59
N SER A 40 7.72 -11.85 3.74
CA SER A 40 6.99 -12.13 4.97
C SER A 40 6.27 -10.87 5.48
N MET A 41 5.33 -11.03 6.40
CA MET A 41 4.65 -9.88 7.01
C MET A 41 5.62 -8.97 7.75
N ASP A 42 6.61 -9.54 8.47
CA ASP A 42 7.62 -8.76 9.18
C ASP A 42 8.48 -7.93 8.22
N GLU A 43 8.90 -8.52 7.10
CA GLU A 43 9.62 -7.79 6.04
C GLU A 43 8.78 -6.64 5.47
N ARG A 44 7.51 -6.90 5.15
CA ARG A 44 6.62 -5.86 4.61
C ARG A 44 6.40 -4.71 5.57
N VAL A 45 6.17 -5.01 6.85
CA VAL A 45 6.02 -3.98 7.90
C VAL A 45 7.31 -3.18 8.03
N ALA A 46 8.48 -3.83 8.02
CA ALA A 46 9.77 -3.15 8.07
C ALA A 46 9.97 -2.21 6.87
N PHE A 47 9.64 -2.66 5.66
CA PHE A 47 9.73 -1.83 4.44
C PHE A 47 8.80 -0.62 4.49
N VAL A 48 7.57 -0.81 4.96
CA VAL A 48 6.60 0.29 5.09
C VAL A 48 7.07 1.28 6.14
N ASN A 49 7.52 0.82 7.31
CA ASN A 49 8.06 1.69 8.36
C ASN A 49 9.25 2.52 7.86
N ASP A 50 10.19 1.90 7.16
CA ASP A 50 11.34 2.59 6.57
C ASP A 50 10.90 3.65 5.55
N ALA A 51 10.01 3.26 4.64
CA ALA A 51 9.55 4.12 3.55
C ALA A 51 8.78 5.38 4.02
N VAL A 52 8.08 5.31 5.16
CA VAL A 52 7.26 6.42 5.68
C VAL A 52 7.84 7.08 6.93
N ALA A 53 9.04 6.69 7.35
CA ALA A 53 9.67 7.13 8.61
C ALA A 53 9.77 8.65 8.75
N ASP A 54 10.02 9.36 7.64
CA ASP A 54 10.20 10.81 7.61
C ASP A 54 8.92 11.60 7.33
N ILE A 55 7.77 10.93 7.22
CA ILE A 55 6.48 11.58 6.97
C ILE A 55 5.79 11.85 8.31
N PRO A 56 5.61 13.13 8.73
CA PRO A 56 4.96 13.45 9.98
C PRO A 56 3.50 12.97 10.04
N GLY A 57 3.06 12.49 11.20
CA GLY A 57 1.67 12.07 11.41
C GLY A 57 1.30 10.72 10.80
N VAL A 58 2.28 9.94 10.38
CA VAL A 58 2.08 8.60 9.79
C VAL A 58 2.56 7.53 10.75
N GLU A 59 1.71 6.56 11.03
CA GLU A 59 2.08 5.33 11.73
C GLU A 59 1.73 4.10 10.90
N VAL A 60 2.34 2.97 11.22
CA VAL A 60 2.16 1.69 10.51
C VAL A 60 1.58 0.67 11.48
N ALA A 61 0.58 -0.08 11.05
CA ALA A 61 -0.03 -1.14 11.84
C ALA A 61 -0.37 -2.35 10.99
N LEU A 62 -0.43 -3.52 11.64
CA LEU A 62 -0.94 -4.74 11.02
C LEU A 62 -2.45 -4.71 10.97
N VAL A 63 -3.01 -5.10 9.82
CA VAL A 63 -4.45 -5.37 9.69
C VAL A 63 -4.63 -6.88 9.80
N ASP A 64 -5.17 -7.31 10.93
CA ASP A 64 -5.58 -8.69 11.17
C ASP A 64 -7.11 -8.77 11.01
N GLY A 65 -7.55 -9.57 10.05
CA GLY A 65 -8.98 -9.71 9.76
C GLY A 65 -9.57 -8.65 8.84
N LEU A 66 -10.77 -8.22 9.14
CA LEU A 66 -11.54 -7.34 8.26
C LEU A 66 -11.09 -5.87 8.39
N LEU A 67 -10.84 -5.20 7.27
CA LEU A 67 -10.38 -3.81 7.26
C LEU A 67 -11.30 -2.86 8.03
N VAL A 68 -12.61 -2.99 7.88
CA VAL A 68 -13.56 -2.10 8.57
C VAL A 68 -13.58 -2.28 10.08
N ASP A 69 -13.31 -3.48 10.58
CA ASP A 69 -13.13 -3.73 12.01
C ASP A 69 -11.87 -3.05 12.53
N PHE A 70 -10.77 -3.21 11.81
CA PHE A 70 -9.52 -2.50 12.09
C PHE A 70 -9.71 -0.98 12.09
N CYS A 71 -10.42 -0.42 11.12
CA CYS A 71 -10.73 1.01 11.06
C CYS A 71 -11.53 1.47 12.29
N THR A 72 -12.47 0.66 12.72
CA THR A 72 -13.28 0.95 13.92
C THR A 72 -12.43 0.93 15.19
N GLU A 73 -11.56 -0.07 15.35
CA GLU A 73 -10.63 -0.18 16.48
C GLU A 73 -9.64 0.99 16.53
N MET A 74 -9.15 1.43 15.39
CA MET A 74 -8.23 2.57 15.27
C MET A 74 -8.93 3.93 15.40
N GLY A 75 -10.26 3.97 15.40
CA GLY A 75 -11.02 5.22 15.38
C GLY A 75 -10.86 6.01 14.09
N ALA A 76 -10.67 5.34 12.96
CA ALA A 76 -10.48 6.00 11.68
C ALA A 76 -11.78 6.66 11.18
N ASP A 77 -11.67 7.89 10.69
CA ASP A 77 -12.79 8.67 10.13
C ASP A 77 -13.09 8.29 8.68
N ALA A 78 -12.08 7.86 7.93
CA ALA A 78 -12.20 7.47 6.53
C ALA A 78 -11.10 6.47 6.11
N ILE A 79 -11.34 5.78 5.01
CA ILE A 79 -10.34 4.97 4.32
C ILE A 79 -9.84 5.79 3.12
N ILE A 80 -8.52 5.88 2.95
CA ILE A 80 -7.91 6.50 1.76
C ILE A 80 -7.31 5.40 0.89
N ARG A 81 -7.67 5.43 -0.40
CA ARG A 81 -7.18 4.48 -1.41
C ARG A 81 -6.59 5.25 -2.59
N GLY A 82 -5.44 4.79 -3.08
CA GLY A 82 -4.87 5.27 -4.33
C GLY A 82 -5.60 4.70 -5.55
N LEU A 83 -5.73 5.51 -6.60
CA LEU A 83 -6.36 5.13 -7.86
C LEU A 83 -5.35 5.29 -9.01
N ARG A 84 -5.00 4.18 -9.66
CA ARG A 84 -4.08 4.11 -10.79
C ARG A 84 -4.84 4.08 -12.12
N PHE A 85 -4.12 4.16 -13.24
CA PHE A 85 -4.69 3.95 -14.57
C PHE A 85 -5.21 2.52 -14.75
N GLY A 86 -6.23 2.36 -15.59
CA GLY A 86 -6.83 1.06 -15.90
C GLY A 86 -8.00 0.71 -15.01
N GLY A 87 -8.18 -0.57 -14.69
CA GLY A 87 -9.37 -1.13 -14.05
C GLY A 87 -9.52 -0.95 -12.55
N ASP A 88 -8.68 -0.16 -11.89
CA ASP A 88 -8.73 0.02 -10.43
C ASP A 88 -10.04 0.67 -9.95
N PHE A 89 -10.61 1.58 -10.75
CA PHE A 89 -11.76 2.37 -10.35
C PHE A 89 -12.99 1.53 -10.00
N ASP A 90 -13.36 0.59 -10.85
CA ASP A 90 -14.55 -0.23 -10.62
C ASP A 90 -14.41 -1.09 -9.36
N TYR A 91 -13.24 -1.68 -9.16
CA TYR A 91 -12.94 -2.48 -7.96
C TYR A 91 -12.97 -1.61 -6.70
N GLU A 92 -12.28 -0.47 -6.71
CA GLU A 92 -12.21 0.45 -5.56
C GLU A 92 -13.59 1.02 -5.21
N LEU A 93 -14.41 1.33 -6.21
CA LEU A 93 -15.77 1.81 -6.02
C LEU A 93 -16.68 0.73 -5.37
N GLN A 94 -16.59 -0.51 -5.84
CA GLN A 94 -17.34 -1.63 -5.25
C GLN A 94 -16.93 -1.87 -3.79
N MET A 95 -15.64 -1.84 -3.50
CA MET A 95 -15.12 -1.98 -2.13
C MET A 95 -15.54 -0.82 -1.23
N ALA A 96 -15.53 0.41 -1.75
CA ALA A 96 -15.99 1.59 -1.02
C ALA A 96 -17.47 1.45 -0.60
N HIS A 97 -18.32 1.02 -1.52
CA HIS A 97 -19.74 0.77 -1.22
C HIS A 97 -19.94 -0.35 -0.20
N LEU A 98 -19.22 -1.44 -0.34
CA LEU A 98 -19.29 -2.56 0.61
C LEU A 98 -18.84 -2.14 2.01
N ASN A 99 -17.71 -1.46 2.13
CA ASN A 99 -17.19 -0.97 3.40
C ASN A 99 -18.15 0.03 4.06
N LYS A 100 -18.76 0.91 3.28
CA LYS A 100 -19.80 1.84 3.75
C LYS A 100 -21.03 1.11 4.27
N ALA A 101 -21.50 0.11 3.55
CA ALA A 101 -22.67 -0.69 3.95
C ALA A 101 -22.40 -1.47 5.26
N MET A 102 -21.18 -1.99 5.45
CA MET A 102 -20.84 -2.79 6.64
C MET A 102 -20.57 -1.93 7.88
N SER A 103 -19.99 -0.75 7.74
CA SER A 103 -19.45 0.00 8.87
C SER A 103 -19.85 1.48 8.94
N GLY A 104 -20.42 2.01 7.88
CA GLY A 104 -20.68 3.45 7.75
C GLY A 104 -19.45 4.29 7.37
N ILE A 105 -18.26 3.69 7.24
CA ILE A 105 -17.03 4.43 6.94
C ILE A 105 -16.95 4.80 5.45
N GLU A 106 -16.55 6.04 5.18
CA GLU A 106 -16.36 6.54 3.82
C GLU A 106 -14.98 6.19 3.27
N THR A 107 -14.87 6.11 1.95
CA THR A 107 -13.60 5.95 1.24
C THR A 107 -13.30 7.18 0.39
N ILE A 108 -12.08 7.68 0.50
CA ILE A 108 -11.56 8.77 -0.32
C ILE A 108 -10.60 8.16 -1.34
N LEU A 109 -10.84 8.43 -2.63
CA LEU A 109 -9.98 7.98 -3.72
C LEU A 109 -9.03 9.10 -4.13
N LEU A 110 -7.72 8.86 -4.02
CA LEU A 110 -6.69 9.77 -4.48
C LEU A 110 -6.11 9.26 -5.80
N PRO A 111 -6.18 10.05 -6.89
CA PRO A 111 -5.51 9.69 -8.12
C PRO A 111 -3.99 9.56 -7.90
N ALA A 112 -3.38 8.51 -8.41
CA ALA A 112 -1.93 8.34 -8.40
C ALA A 112 -1.25 9.50 -9.14
N GLY A 113 -0.05 9.88 -8.71
CA GLY A 113 0.80 10.80 -9.46
C GLY A 113 1.05 10.27 -10.88
N ARG A 114 1.26 11.17 -11.85
CA ARG A 114 1.38 10.78 -13.28
C ARG A 114 2.47 9.75 -13.52
N GLU A 115 3.60 9.86 -12.82
CA GLU A 115 4.73 8.93 -12.90
C GLU A 115 4.45 7.56 -12.26
N PHE A 116 3.45 7.44 -11.38
CA PHE A 116 3.15 6.21 -10.62
C PHE A 116 1.89 5.49 -11.09
N GLY A 117 1.15 6.05 -12.01
CA GLY A 117 -0.17 5.54 -12.41
C GLY A 117 -0.16 4.16 -13.06
N THR A 118 0.99 3.70 -13.55
CA THR A 118 1.18 2.38 -14.16
C THR A 118 1.94 1.40 -13.26
N ILE A 119 2.43 1.82 -12.09
CA ILE A 119 3.25 1.00 -11.20
C ILE A 119 2.38 0.17 -10.27
N SER A 120 2.63 -1.14 -10.21
CA SER A 120 2.02 -2.03 -9.24
C SER A 120 3.06 -2.97 -8.63
N SER A 121 2.79 -3.45 -7.41
CA SER A 121 3.65 -4.44 -6.75
C SER A 121 3.80 -5.71 -7.59
N SER A 122 2.74 -6.14 -8.26
CA SER A 122 2.74 -7.28 -9.20
C SER A 122 3.74 -7.10 -10.34
N MET A 123 3.76 -5.92 -10.96
CA MET A 123 4.71 -5.59 -12.04
C MET A 123 6.14 -5.52 -11.52
N ILE A 124 6.35 -4.94 -10.35
CA ILE A 124 7.68 -4.87 -9.70
C ILE A 124 8.20 -6.29 -9.43
N ARG A 125 7.39 -7.17 -8.85
CA ARG A 125 7.78 -8.56 -8.61
C ARG A 125 8.15 -9.28 -9.90
N SER A 126 7.33 -9.14 -10.93
CA SER A 126 7.58 -9.77 -12.23
C SER A 126 8.87 -9.25 -12.87
N ALA A 127 9.09 -7.94 -12.86
CA ALA A 127 10.31 -7.35 -13.42
C ALA A 127 11.56 -7.81 -12.65
N ALA A 128 11.55 -7.72 -11.33
CA ALA A 128 12.69 -8.12 -10.49
C ALA A 128 13.03 -9.61 -10.62
N CYS A 129 12.00 -10.47 -10.65
CA CYS A 129 12.17 -11.92 -10.84
C CYS A 129 12.87 -12.26 -12.18
N ASN A 130 12.71 -11.42 -13.20
CA ASN A 130 13.33 -11.58 -14.51
C ASN A 130 14.60 -10.72 -14.70
N GLY A 131 15.19 -10.21 -13.63
CA GLY A 131 16.45 -9.44 -13.68
C GLY A 131 16.30 -7.99 -14.12
N GLY A 132 15.06 -7.47 -14.15
CA GLY A 132 14.80 -6.06 -14.47
C GLY A 132 15.21 -5.13 -13.34
N ASN A 133 15.78 -3.98 -13.69
CA ASN A 133 16.10 -2.94 -12.72
C ASN A 133 14.83 -2.18 -12.31
N VAL A 134 14.48 -2.25 -11.03
CA VAL A 134 13.30 -1.60 -10.45
C VAL A 134 13.64 -0.48 -9.46
N SER A 135 14.89 -0.09 -9.36
CA SER A 135 15.39 0.88 -8.38
C SER A 135 14.68 2.25 -8.42
N GLU A 136 14.16 2.66 -9.58
CA GLU A 136 13.44 3.94 -9.73
C GLU A 136 11.98 3.88 -9.25
N PHE A 137 11.48 2.70 -8.89
CA PHE A 137 10.06 2.48 -8.58
C PHE A 137 9.79 2.05 -7.15
N VAL A 138 10.85 1.71 -6.40
CA VAL A 138 10.73 1.20 -5.03
C VAL A 138 11.70 1.91 -4.08
N PRO A 139 11.42 1.94 -2.77
CA PRO A 139 12.37 2.41 -1.77
C PRO A 139 13.68 1.59 -1.81
N GLU A 140 14.78 2.21 -1.38
CA GLU A 140 16.11 1.60 -1.42
C GLU A 140 16.18 0.27 -0.66
N MET A 141 15.58 0.20 0.54
CA MET A 141 15.53 -1.01 1.34
C MET A 141 14.82 -2.16 0.60
N VAL A 142 13.73 -1.85 -0.10
CA VAL A 142 12.99 -2.81 -0.93
C VAL A 142 13.84 -3.25 -2.12
N ASN A 143 14.52 -2.32 -2.78
CA ASN A 143 15.39 -2.65 -3.92
C ASN A 143 16.50 -3.62 -3.51
N ALA A 144 17.16 -3.38 -2.39
CA ALA A 144 18.17 -4.27 -1.84
C ALA A 144 17.59 -5.68 -1.55
N ALA A 145 16.43 -5.75 -0.90
CA ALA A 145 15.77 -7.02 -0.60
C ALA A 145 15.34 -7.80 -1.86
N LEU A 146 14.92 -7.09 -2.92
CA LEU A 146 14.59 -7.73 -4.20
C LEU A 146 15.84 -8.33 -4.87
N HIS A 147 17.00 -7.65 -4.80
CA HIS A 147 18.25 -8.20 -5.32
C HIS A 147 18.72 -9.44 -4.54
N GLU A 148 18.52 -9.46 -3.23
CA GLU A 148 18.84 -10.65 -2.42
C GLU A 148 17.89 -11.81 -2.74
N ARG A 149 16.61 -11.53 -2.97
CA ARG A 149 15.59 -12.52 -3.26
C ARG A 149 15.72 -13.11 -4.66
N PHE A 150 16.15 -12.31 -5.61
CA PHE A 150 16.30 -12.66 -7.02
C PHE A 150 17.71 -12.30 -7.52
N PRO A 151 18.75 -13.03 -7.10
CA PRO A 151 20.11 -12.78 -7.57
C PRO A 151 20.25 -13.12 -9.06
N HIS A 152 20.86 -12.22 -9.82
CA HIS A 152 21.13 -12.38 -11.25
C HIS A 152 22.59 -12.08 -11.57
#